data_0b21cc60016682993f4bdb46dfba0187
#
_entry.id   0b21cc60016682993f4bdb46dfba0187
#
_cell.length_a   1.000
_cell.length_b   1.000
_cell.length_c   1.000
_cell.angle_alpha   90.00
_cell.angle_beta   90.00
_cell.angle_gamma   90.00
#
_symmetry.space_group_name_H-M   'P 1'
#
loop_
_entity.id
_entity.type
_entity.pdbx_description
1 polymer ?
#
loop_
_entity_poly.entity_id
_entity_poly.type
_entity_poly.pdbx_seq_one_letter_code
_entity_poly.pdbx_strand_id
1 'polypeptide(L)'
;MEKLIKVTSLIGIIIQSFLTLLFLLFLILSATGIIQPELTTTVNGEQTIQSPETAQATLVTIFAILFVVSLVSDLLGIIAMKKLFVNNKASGILYIIGAVISANLLTFIAWLISGISVLRYNKIGKEVS
;
A
#
# COMPACT_ATOMS: atom_id res chain seq x y z
N MET A 1 25.16 2.16 -2.93
CA MET A 1 23.86 2.50 -3.51
C MET A 1 22.98 1.28 -3.77
N GLU A 2 23.50 0.22 -4.37
CA GLU A 2 22.73 -1.00 -4.62
C GLU A 2 22.15 -1.61 -3.34
N LYS A 3 22.95 -1.64 -2.28
CA LYS A 3 22.52 -2.18 -0.99
C LYS A 3 21.40 -1.36 -0.39
N LEU A 4 21.48 -0.01 -0.48
CA LEU A 4 20.42 0.88 -0.01
C LEU A 4 19.11 0.62 -0.78
N ILE A 5 19.18 0.49 -2.10
CA ILE A 5 18.01 0.23 -2.94
C ILE A 5 17.35 -1.09 -2.55
N LYS A 6 18.13 -2.15 -2.41
CA LYS A 6 17.61 -3.48 -2.03
C LYS A 6 16.99 -3.46 -0.63
N VAL A 7 17.64 -2.82 0.33
CA VAL A 7 17.15 -2.76 1.71
C VAL A 7 15.85 -1.97 1.80
N THR A 8 15.79 -0.78 1.21
CA THR A 8 14.56 0.05 1.25
C THR A 8 13.42 -0.60 0.49
N SER A 9 13.71 -1.25 -0.64
CA SER A 9 12.73 -1.99 -1.41
C SER A 9 12.14 -3.15 -0.59
N LEU A 10 13.00 -3.94 0.05
CA LEU A 10 12.58 -5.07 0.85
C LEU A 10 11.78 -4.64 2.08
N ILE A 11 12.20 -3.58 2.76
CA ILE A 11 11.46 -3.01 3.89
C ILE A 11 10.05 -2.62 3.45
N GLY A 12 9.92 -1.93 2.33
CA GLY A 12 8.62 -1.54 1.80
C GLY A 12 7.73 -2.74 1.48
N ILE A 13 8.29 -3.77 0.86
CA ILE A 13 7.54 -5.00 0.54
C ILE A 13 7.07 -5.71 1.81
N ILE A 14 7.94 -5.84 2.81
CA ILE A 14 7.58 -6.49 4.07
C ILE A 14 6.45 -5.74 4.77
N ILE A 15 6.57 -4.41 4.89
CA ILE A 15 5.55 -3.59 5.52
C ILE A 15 4.23 -3.67 4.75
N GLN A 16 4.28 -3.56 3.43
CA GLN A 16 3.09 -3.57 2.59
C GLN A 16 2.41 -4.94 2.62
N SER A 17 3.17 -6.02 2.57
CA SER A 17 2.61 -7.38 2.66
C SER A 17 1.93 -7.60 4.02
N PHE A 18 2.56 -7.15 5.10
CA PHE A 18 1.99 -7.22 6.43
C PHE A 18 0.66 -6.46 6.52
N LEU A 19 0.61 -5.24 5.98
CA LEU A 19 -0.61 -4.43 5.97
C LEU A 19 -1.69 -5.05 5.09
N THR A 20 -1.33 -5.63 3.95
CA THR A 20 -2.27 -6.33 3.08
C THR A 20 -2.92 -7.50 3.81
N LEU A 21 -2.14 -8.30 4.53
CA LEU A 21 -2.66 -9.40 5.34
C LEU A 21 -3.54 -8.89 6.48
N LEU A 22 -3.15 -7.78 7.11
CA LEU A 22 -3.93 -7.18 8.18
C LEU A 22 -5.29 -6.68 7.67
N PHE A 23 -5.32 -6.02 6.52
CA PHE A 23 -6.56 -5.58 5.89
C PHE A 23 -7.45 -6.76 5.50
N LEU A 24 -6.85 -7.85 5.00
CA LEU A 24 -7.59 -9.07 4.70
C LEU A 24 -8.22 -9.66 5.96
N LEU A 25 -7.48 -9.72 7.06
CA LEU A 25 -7.99 -10.20 8.33
C LEU A 25 -9.17 -9.35 8.81
N PHE A 26 -9.04 -8.03 8.80
CA PHE A 26 -10.12 -7.14 9.20
C PHE A 26 -11.32 -7.25 8.26
N LEU A 27 -11.11 -7.44 6.98
CA LEU A 27 -12.19 -7.66 6.02
C LEU A 27 -12.98 -8.92 6.36
N ILE A 28 -12.28 -10.02 6.65
CA ILE A 28 -12.92 -11.28 7.02
C ILE A 28 -13.70 -11.12 8.33
N LEU A 29 -13.10 -10.51 9.35
CA LEU A 29 -13.76 -10.29 10.64
C LEU A 29 -14.99 -9.41 10.49
N SER A 30 -14.93 -8.40 9.65
CA SER A 30 -16.07 -7.51 9.39
C SER A 30 -17.18 -8.22 8.62
N ALA A 31 -16.83 -9.02 7.61
CA ALA A 31 -17.80 -9.74 6.79
C ALA A 31 -18.51 -10.85 7.56
N THR A 32 -17.85 -11.46 8.53
CA THR A 32 -18.44 -12.53 9.37
C THR A 32 -19.26 -11.99 10.54
N GLY A 33 -19.26 -10.66 10.76
CA GLY A 33 -20.00 -10.03 11.85
C GLY A 33 -19.33 -10.14 13.21
N ILE A 34 -18.10 -10.64 13.29
CA ILE A 34 -17.35 -10.72 14.57
C ILE A 34 -17.06 -9.32 15.08
N ILE A 35 -16.76 -8.38 14.18
CA ILE A 35 -16.63 -6.96 14.52
C ILE A 35 -17.97 -6.29 14.19
N GLN A 36 -18.60 -5.71 15.19
CA GLN A 36 -19.85 -4.96 15.02
C GLN A 36 -19.60 -3.50 15.37
N PRO A 37 -19.33 -2.64 14.38
CA PRO A 37 -19.10 -1.24 14.65
C PRO A 37 -20.40 -0.52 14.95
N GLU A 38 -20.35 0.41 15.91
CA GLU A 38 -21.41 1.39 16.11
C GLU A 38 -21.00 2.67 15.37
N LEU A 39 -21.77 3.03 14.34
CA LEU A 39 -21.56 4.25 13.59
C LEU A 39 -22.69 5.23 13.89
N THR A 40 -22.34 6.45 14.23
CA THR A 40 -23.30 7.52 14.44
C THR A 40 -23.14 8.56 13.34
N THR A 41 -24.26 9.08 12.86
CA THR A 41 -24.30 10.18 11.90
C THR A 41 -24.95 11.37 12.55
N THR A 42 -24.32 12.55 12.47
CA THR A 42 -24.88 13.80 12.98
C THR A 42 -25.38 14.62 11.80
N VAL A 43 -26.68 14.91 11.78
CA VAL A 43 -27.31 15.73 10.77
C VAL A 43 -28.12 16.80 11.47
N ASN A 44 -27.86 18.08 11.17
CA ASN A 44 -28.57 19.22 11.76
C ASN A 44 -28.57 19.25 13.31
N GLY A 45 -27.47 18.74 13.92
CA GLY A 45 -27.35 18.65 15.37
C GLY A 45 -27.98 17.41 16.00
N GLU A 46 -28.66 16.58 15.21
CA GLU A 46 -29.20 15.32 15.68
C GLU A 46 -28.24 14.17 15.36
N GLN A 47 -28.03 13.30 16.35
CA GLN A 47 -27.22 12.10 16.16
C GLN A 47 -28.13 10.93 15.84
N THR A 48 -27.82 10.26 14.73
CA THR A 48 -28.52 9.04 14.31
C THR A 48 -27.54 7.89 14.32
N ILE A 49 -27.88 6.81 15.04
CA ILE A 49 -27.08 5.59 15.03
C ILE A 49 -27.45 4.80 13.78
N GLN A 50 -26.44 4.45 12.96
CA GLN A 50 -26.68 3.61 11.80
C GLN A 50 -27.11 2.20 12.22
N SER A 51 -27.95 1.56 11.39
CA SER A 51 -28.34 0.17 11.66
C SER A 51 -27.07 -0.71 11.65
N PRO A 52 -27.03 -1.80 12.44
CA PRO A 52 -25.88 -2.71 12.43
C PRO A 52 -25.54 -3.24 11.05
N GLU A 53 -26.53 -3.50 10.21
CA GLU A 53 -26.31 -3.97 8.84
C GLU A 53 -25.64 -2.91 7.97
N THR A 54 -26.06 -1.64 8.06
CA THR A 54 -25.47 -0.54 7.32
C THR A 54 -24.05 -0.27 7.81
N ALA A 55 -23.82 -0.30 9.12
CA ALA A 55 -22.50 -0.10 9.71
C ALA A 55 -21.53 -1.20 9.26
N GLN A 56 -21.99 -2.46 9.26
CA GLN A 56 -21.20 -3.59 8.80
C GLN A 56 -20.87 -3.49 7.31
N ALA A 57 -21.86 -3.14 6.47
CA ALA A 57 -21.65 -2.96 5.03
C ALA A 57 -20.63 -1.85 4.75
N THR A 58 -20.70 -0.73 5.48
CA THR A 58 -19.74 0.37 5.36
C THR A 58 -18.33 -0.09 5.72
N LEU A 59 -18.18 -0.80 6.82
CA LEU A 59 -16.87 -1.29 7.29
C LEU A 59 -16.28 -2.29 6.30
N VAL A 60 -17.07 -3.24 5.81
CA VAL A 60 -16.65 -4.22 4.80
C VAL A 60 -16.19 -3.51 3.53
N THR A 61 -16.95 -2.50 3.07
CA THR A 61 -16.60 -1.73 1.88
C THR A 61 -15.27 -1.02 2.06
N ILE A 62 -15.06 -0.35 3.21
CA ILE A 62 -13.82 0.36 3.49
C ILE A 62 -12.63 -0.61 3.50
N PHE A 63 -12.73 -1.72 4.22
CA PHE A 63 -11.64 -2.70 4.27
C PHE A 63 -11.40 -3.39 2.94
N ALA A 64 -12.46 -3.63 2.14
CA ALA A 64 -12.31 -4.18 0.80
C ALA A 64 -11.52 -3.24 -0.12
N ILE A 65 -11.83 -1.96 -0.08
CA ILE A 65 -11.10 -0.94 -0.86
C ILE A 65 -9.64 -0.87 -0.41
N LEU A 66 -9.39 -0.79 0.90
CA LEU A 66 -8.04 -0.75 1.45
C LEU A 66 -7.25 -2.00 1.10
N PHE A 67 -7.87 -3.17 1.18
CA PHE A 67 -7.23 -4.44 0.81
C PHE A 67 -6.83 -4.45 -0.66
N VAL A 68 -7.74 -4.09 -1.57
CA VAL A 68 -7.46 -4.08 -3.02
C VAL A 68 -6.36 -3.07 -3.35
N VAL A 69 -6.43 -1.86 -2.81
CA VAL A 69 -5.42 -0.81 -3.03
C VAL A 69 -4.07 -1.28 -2.51
N SER A 70 -4.03 -1.84 -1.31
CA SER A 70 -2.80 -2.35 -0.70
C SER A 70 -2.22 -3.52 -1.49
N LEU A 71 -3.07 -4.43 -1.97
CA LEU A 71 -2.64 -5.56 -2.78
C LEU A 71 -2.04 -5.10 -4.12
N VAL A 72 -2.69 -4.16 -4.80
CA VAL A 72 -2.15 -3.59 -6.05
C VAL A 72 -0.80 -2.94 -5.82
N SER A 73 -0.67 -2.16 -4.75
CA SER A 73 0.61 -1.53 -4.38
C SER A 73 1.70 -2.57 -4.14
N ASP A 74 1.38 -3.63 -3.39
CA ASP A 74 2.32 -4.71 -3.09
C ASP A 74 2.79 -5.42 -4.37
N LEU A 75 1.87 -5.72 -5.29
CA LEU A 75 2.20 -6.32 -6.58
C LEU A 75 3.11 -5.41 -7.41
N LEU A 76 2.86 -4.11 -7.42
CA LEU A 76 3.72 -3.15 -8.12
C LEU A 76 5.13 -3.16 -7.54
N GLY A 77 5.26 -3.20 -6.21
CA GLY A 77 6.55 -3.29 -5.55
C GLY A 77 7.30 -4.57 -5.88
N ILE A 78 6.62 -5.70 -5.90
CA ILE A 78 7.21 -7.00 -6.26
C ILE A 78 7.69 -6.99 -7.72
N ILE A 79 6.88 -6.48 -8.64
CA ILE A 79 7.27 -6.37 -10.05
C ILE A 79 8.46 -5.43 -10.19
N ALA A 80 8.46 -4.30 -9.48
CA ALA A 80 9.57 -3.37 -9.46
C ALA A 80 10.86 -4.04 -9.02
N MET A 81 10.80 -4.87 -7.97
CA MET A 81 11.94 -5.61 -7.47
C MET A 81 12.47 -6.61 -8.49
N LYS A 82 11.58 -7.29 -9.22
CA LYS A 82 11.98 -8.22 -10.28
C LYS A 82 12.68 -7.50 -11.45
N LYS A 83 12.31 -6.25 -11.72
CA LYS A 83 12.94 -5.46 -12.78
C LYS A 83 14.18 -4.72 -12.32
N LEU A 84 14.49 -4.76 -11.03
CA LEU A 84 15.64 -4.08 -10.44
C LEU A 84 16.93 -4.62 -11.08
N PHE A 85 17.79 -3.69 -11.53
CA PHE A 85 19.05 -3.98 -12.24
C PHE A 85 18.91 -4.68 -13.60
N VAL A 86 17.68 -4.96 -14.03
CA VAL A 86 17.38 -5.45 -15.38
C VAL A 86 16.81 -4.32 -16.23
N ASN A 87 15.82 -3.61 -15.70
CA ASN A 87 15.24 -2.42 -16.33
C ASN A 87 14.99 -1.39 -15.23
N ASN A 88 16.02 -0.63 -14.89
CA ASN A 88 15.98 0.29 -13.77
C ASN A 88 14.97 1.42 -13.95
N LYS A 89 14.75 1.87 -15.18
CA LYS A 89 13.75 2.91 -15.43
C LYS A 89 12.35 2.43 -15.08
N ALA A 90 11.97 1.24 -15.53
CA ALA A 90 10.67 0.64 -15.20
C ALA A 90 10.57 0.35 -13.71
N SER A 91 11.62 -0.21 -13.11
CA SER A 91 11.66 -0.51 -11.68
C SER A 91 11.42 0.76 -10.84
N GLY A 92 12.15 1.84 -11.13
CA GLY A 92 12.03 3.10 -10.40
C GLY A 92 10.64 3.70 -10.52
N ILE A 93 10.05 3.70 -11.71
CA ILE A 93 8.70 4.20 -11.93
C ILE A 93 7.66 3.37 -11.17
N LEU A 94 7.80 2.05 -11.18
CA LEU A 94 6.89 1.16 -10.47
C LEU A 94 6.97 1.35 -8.95
N TYR A 95 8.17 1.57 -8.38
CA TYR A 95 8.30 1.89 -6.96
C TYR A 95 7.60 3.19 -6.60
N ILE A 96 7.74 4.22 -7.43
CA ILE A 96 7.09 5.51 -7.17
C ILE A 96 5.57 5.38 -7.24
N ILE A 97 5.05 4.70 -8.26
CA ILE A 97 3.61 4.46 -8.38
C ILE A 97 3.09 3.63 -7.19
N GLY A 98 3.79 2.55 -6.85
CA GLY A 98 3.45 1.74 -5.70
C GLY A 98 3.47 2.52 -4.40
N ALA A 99 4.44 3.42 -4.22
CA ALA A 99 4.53 4.29 -3.05
C ALA A 99 3.29 5.17 -2.92
N VAL A 100 2.88 5.81 -4.01
CA VAL A 100 1.69 6.69 -4.01
C VAL A 100 0.42 5.92 -3.66
N ILE A 101 0.29 4.69 -4.17
CA ILE A 101 -0.90 3.86 -3.95
C ILE A 101 -0.87 3.14 -2.60
N SER A 102 0.28 3.05 -1.93
CA SER A 102 0.50 2.17 -0.78
C SER A 102 -0.44 2.38 0.41
N ALA A 103 -1.08 3.53 0.51
CA ALA A 103 -2.01 3.88 1.59
C ALA A 103 -1.36 3.87 2.99
N ASN A 104 -0.03 3.92 3.07
CA ASN A 104 0.66 4.06 4.35
C ASN A 104 1.98 4.83 4.15
N LEU A 105 2.33 5.59 5.19
CA LEU A 105 3.48 6.49 5.13
C LEU A 105 4.81 5.75 5.10
N LEU A 106 4.91 4.62 5.79
CA LEU A 106 6.16 3.87 5.88
C LEU A 106 6.56 3.29 4.53
N THR A 107 5.65 2.60 3.86
CA THR A 107 5.89 2.08 2.51
C THR A 107 6.10 3.20 1.51
N PHE A 108 5.33 4.29 1.62
CA PHE A 108 5.48 5.46 0.77
C PHE A 108 6.92 5.99 0.83
N ILE A 109 7.45 6.21 2.04
CA ILE A 109 8.82 6.71 2.21
C ILE A 109 9.84 5.70 1.69
N ALA A 110 9.70 4.42 2.06
CA ALA A 110 10.65 3.38 1.67
C ALA A 110 10.74 3.23 0.14
N TRP A 111 9.60 3.13 -0.52
CA TRP A 111 9.58 2.94 -1.97
C TRP A 111 9.87 4.23 -2.75
N LEU A 112 9.55 5.38 -2.19
CA LEU A 112 9.94 6.65 -2.79
C LEU A 112 11.47 6.77 -2.82
N ILE A 113 12.13 6.42 -1.71
CA ILE A 113 13.60 6.37 -1.64
C ILE A 113 14.13 5.36 -2.66
N SER A 114 13.57 4.16 -2.71
CA SER A 114 13.97 3.12 -3.66
C SER A 114 13.83 3.59 -5.10
N GLY A 115 12.68 4.14 -5.44
CA GLY A 115 12.39 4.59 -6.81
C GLY A 115 13.31 5.70 -7.26
N ILE A 116 13.49 6.72 -6.44
CA ILE A 116 14.40 7.82 -6.76
C ILE A 116 15.84 7.32 -6.87
N SER A 117 16.26 6.47 -5.94
CA SER A 117 17.63 5.91 -5.94
C SER A 117 17.88 5.06 -7.19
N VAL A 118 16.91 4.24 -7.60
CA VAL A 118 17.02 3.42 -8.82
C VAL A 118 17.13 4.28 -10.06
N LEU A 119 16.32 5.33 -10.17
CA LEU A 119 16.37 6.23 -11.31
C LEU A 119 17.70 7.00 -11.36
N ARG A 120 18.22 7.41 -10.22
CA ARG A 120 19.53 8.07 -10.13
C ARG A 120 20.66 7.10 -10.48
N TYR A 121 20.58 5.87 -10.00
CA TYR A 121 21.54 4.81 -10.32
C TYR A 121 21.57 4.54 -11.83
N ASN A 122 20.41 4.46 -12.47
CA ASN A 122 20.30 4.28 -13.92
C ASN A 122 20.94 5.44 -14.68
N LYS A 123 20.71 6.69 -14.23
CA LYS A 123 21.30 7.88 -14.85
C LYS A 123 22.83 7.88 -14.72
N ILE A 124 23.35 7.57 -13.54
CA ILE A 124 24.80 7.50 -13.31
C ILE A 124 25.43 6.42 -14.19
N GLY A 125 24.79 5.24 -14.30
CA GLY A 125 25.26 4.18 -15.17
C GLY A 125 25.34 4.59 -16.63
N LYS A 126 24.40 5.37 -17.13
CA LYS A 126 24.43 5.91 -18.48
C LYS A 126 25.55 6.93 -18.68
N GLU A 127 25.82 7.76 -17.68
CA GLU A 127 26.90 8.75 -17.74
C GLU A 127 28.29 8.11 -17.74
N VAL A 128 28.44 6.97 -17.05
CA VAL A 128 29.71 6.25 -16.96
C VAL A 128 29.95 5.35 -18.17
N SER A 129 28.90 4.85 -18.79
CA SER A 129 29.02 4.01 -19.97
C SER A 129 29.13 4.88 -21.23
#